data_28addabc22eaee4cb0a430bf7cd2b6a5
#
_entry.id   28addabc22eaee4cb0a430bf7cd2b6a5
#
_cell.length_a   1.000
_cell.length_b   1.000
_cell.length_c   1.000
_cell.angle_alpha   90.00
_cell.angle_beta   90.00
_cell.angle_gamma   90.00
#
_symmetry.space_group_name_H-M   'P 1'
#
loop_
_entity.id
_entity.type
_entity.pdbx_description
1 polymer ?
#
loop_
_entity_poly.entity_id
_entity_poly.type
_entity_poly.pdbx_seq_one_letter_code
_entity_poly.pdbx_strand_id
1 'polypeptide(L)'
;SPEKPILLYGTSIAQGACASRPGMTWGTILQRSLGYPLINLGFSGNGRLEKEVLDFICEIDARLYILDCLPNLTPKSKDEITQLVSDAVKQIRATHSSPILLVEHAGYSNALADDTKLQDYTRMNEGAKKAFEELQAQGIKDIYYLTREELGPHPDAWVDYVHPSDWGMETQANAVERKVREILRIPEGNLSTTQPVTQRREPNNYEWQKRHRDILSLNQSNPPRRVILGNSITHFWGGEPKGPSVRGMETWEKIMRPAGFHNLGYGFDRIENVLWRVYHGELDGYKAEEVVLMIGTNNIGINNDNEIVEGIRFLLSAIKQRQPEAKIKVIGILPRRNQEERVRNLNLRIRQMVETGWYTFKNPGTKLLQEDGKINESLFSDGLHPNEEGYKQIVDEIAH
;
A
#
# COMPACT_ATOMS: atom_id res chain seq x y z
N SER A 1 -0.89 10.58 12.64
CA SER A 1 -1.43 9.36 11.97
C SER A 1 -0.52 8.19 12.30
N PRO A 2 -1.03 7.00 12.63
CA PRO A 2 -0.21 5.79 12.76
C PRO A 2 0.39 5.34 11.42
N GLU A 3 -0.13 5.84 10.30
CA GLU A 3 0.40 5.59 8.97
C GLU A 3 1.50 6.60 8.63
N LYS A 4 2.70 6.09 8.31
CA LYS A 4 3.85 6.92 7.95
C LYS A 4 3.58 7.64 6.62
N PRO A 5 3.82 8.95 6.54
CA PRO A 5 3.62 9.72 5.31
C PRO A 5 4.73 9.44 4.28
N ILE A 6 4.46 9.79 3.02
CA ILE A 6 5.50 10.12 2.06
C ILE A 6 5.88 11.58 2.29
N LEU A 7 7.17 11.88 2.38
CA LEU A 7 7.67 13.24 2.47
C LEU A 7 8.26 13.67 1.13
N LEU A 8 7.76 14.77 0.61
CA LEU A 8 8.24 15.41 -0.61
C LEU A 8 8.91 16.74 -0.24
N TYR A 9 10.22 16.85 -0.49
CA TYR A 9 10.96 18.11 -0.43
C TYR A 9 11.34 18.54 -1.84
N GLY A 10 10.97 19.78 -2.21
CA GLY A 10 11.19 20.24 -3.56
C GLY A 10 11.02 21.75 -3.75
N THR A 11 10.81 22.13 -4.99
CA THR A 11 10.82 23.50 -5.48
C THR A 11 9.38 24.05 -5.69
N SER A 12 9.24 25.13 -6.47
CA SER A 12 7.96 25.64 -6.97
C SER A 12 7.17 24.57 -7.74
N ILE A 13 7.84 23.63 -8.41
CA ILE A 13 7.19 22.54 -9.14
C ILE A 13 6.52 21.59 -8.15
N ALA A 14 7.20 21.21 -7.08
CA ALA A 14 6.62 20.41 -6.00
C ALA A 14 5.50 21.16 -5.24
N GLN A 15 5.67 22.47 -5.02
CA GLN A 15 4.63 23.32 -4.44
C GLN A 15 3.38 23.40 -5.33
N GLY A 16 3.55 23.27 -6.66
CA GLY A 16 2.46 23.25 -7.63
C GLY A 16 2.26 24.56 -8.40
N ALA A 17 3.34 25.32 -8.61
CA ALA A 17 3.30 26.50 -9.49
C ALA A 17 2.79 26.09 -10.88
N CYS A 18 1.87 26.89 -11.41
CA CYS A 18 1.16 26.71 -12.68
C CYS A 18 0.16 25.53 -12.75
N ALA A 19 -0.04 24.78 -11.66
CA ALA A 19 -1.20 23.92 -11.54
C ALA A 19 -2.48 24.76 -11.46
N SER A 20 -3.55 24.36 -12.15
CA SER A 20 -4.82 25.12 -12.18
C SER A 20 -5.50 25.23 -10.81
N ARG A 21 -5.21 24.32 -9.91
CA ARG A 21 -5.76 24.24 -8.54
C ARG A 21 -4.90 23.33 -7.66
N PRO A 22 -4.98 23.43 -6.33
CA PRO A 22 -4.18 22.60 -5.41
C PRO A 22 -4.30 21.11 -5.63
N GLY A 23 -5.47 20.62 -6.04
CA GLY A 23 -5.70 19.21 -6.37
C GLY A 23 -4.97 18.69 -7.60
N MET A 24 -4.37 19.57 -8.42
CA MET A 24 -3.63 19.22 -9.65
C MET A 24 -2.12 19.33 -9.49
N THR A 25 -1.61 19.63 -8.30
CA THR A 25 -0.16 19.48 -8.06
C THR A 25 0.24 18.02 -8.13
N TRP A 26 1.41 17.72 -8.69
CA TRP A 26 1.85 16.34 -8.85
C TRP A 26 1.92 15.56 -7.52
N GLY A 27 2.31 16.22 -6.42
CA GLY A 27 2.30 15.61 -5.10
C GLY A 27 0.90 15.24 -4.62
N THR A 28 -0.12 16.08 -4.89
CA THR A 28 -1.51 15.78 -4.53
C THR A 28 -2.12 14.69 -5.42
N ILE A 29 -1.76 14.64 -6.70
CA ILE A 29 -2.15 13.53 -7.60
C ILE A 29 -1.55 12.22 -7.08
N LEU A 30 -0.26 12.21 -6.77
CA LEU A 30 0.45 11.05 -6.21
C LEU A 30 -0.21 10.57 -4.90
N GLN A 31 -0.56 11.50 -4.00
CA GLN A 31 -1.25 11.17 -2.75
C GLN A 31 -2.58 10.46 -2.99
N ARG A 32 -3.39 10.95 -3.94
CA ARG A 32 -4.69 10.33 -4.27
C ARG A 32 -4.53 8.95 -4.89
N SER A 33 -3.58 8.80 -5.77
CA SER A 33 -3.32 7.55 -6.49
C SER A 33 -2.82 6.45 -5.55
N LEU A 34 -1.88 6.78 -4.68
CA LEU A 34 -1.29 5.81 -3.75
C LEU A 34 -2.11 5.60 -2.47
N GLY A 35 -2.92 6.60 -2.08
CA GLY A 35 -3.69 6.58 -0.83
C GLY A 35 -2.86 6.82 0.44
N TYR A 36 -1.56 7.08 0.35
CA TYR A 36 -0.72 7.43 1.51
C TYR A 36 -0.85 8.90 1.89
N PRO A 37 -0.77 9.24 3.19
CA PRO A 37 -0.54 10.63 3.59
C PRO A 37 0.73 11.18 2.91
N LEU A 38 0.68 12.41 2.43
CA LEU A 38 1.83 13.08 1.83
C LEU A 38 2.06 14.44 2.50
N ILE A 39 3.29 14.67 2.94
CA ILE A 39 3.76 15.96 3.45
C ILE A 39 4.51 16.63 2.30
N ASN A 40 3.94 17.72 1.78
CA ASN A 40 4.56 18.49 0.69
C ASN A 40 5.31 19.69 1.26
N LEU A 41 6.64 19.66 1.16
CA LEU A 41 7.58 20.72 1.50
C LEU A 41 8.17 21.31 0.21
N GLY A 42 7.30 21.72 -0.71
CA GLY A 42 7.66 22.48 -1.89
C GLY A 42 7.85 23.95 -1.55
N PHE A 43 9.07 24.48 -1.75
CA PHE A 43 9.42 25.87 -1.48
C PHE A 43 9.86 26.55 -2.77
N SER A 44 9.00 27.42 -3.31
CA SER A 44 9.27 28.16 -4.56
C SER A 44 10.57 28.97 -4.45
N GLY A 45 11.52 28.67 -5.34
CA GLY A 45 12.84 29.33 -5.37
C GLY A 45 13.79 28.94 -4.22
N ASN A 46 13.34 28.18 -3.22
CA ASN A 46 14.07 27.91 -1.98
C ASN A 46 14.18 26.42 -1.59
N GLY A 47 13.73 25.49 -2.43
CA GLY A 47 14.03 24.07 -2.26
C GLY A 47 15.46 23.78 -2.74
N ARG A 48 16.48 24.01 -1.88
CA ARG A 48 17.91 24.00 -2.27
C ARG A 48 18.76 23.02 -1.48
N LEU A 49 18.13 22.06 -0.80
CA LEU A 49 18.79 21.07 0.05
C LEU A 49 19.54 21.72 1.24
N GLU A 50 18.99 22.82 1.77
CA GLU A 50 19.56 23.52 2.92
C GLU A 50 19.55 22.63 4.15
N LYS A 51 20.68 22.64 4.87
CA LYS A 51 20.87 21.82 6.07
C LYS A 51 19.78 22.06 7.11
N GLU A 52 19.36 23.30 7.32
CA GLU A 52 18.36 23.68 8.32
C GLU A 52 16.97 23.12 7.98
N VAL A 53 16.62 23.06 6.70
CA VAL A 53 15.36 22.41 6.25
C VAL A 53 15.46 20.90 6.43
N LEU A 54 16.60 20.32 6.12
CA LEU A 54 16.85 18.88 6.30
C LEU A 54 16.84 18.49 7.79
N ASP A 55 17.26 19.37 8.72
CA ASP A 55 17.14 19.13 10.16
C ASP A 55 15.66 18.90 10.56
N PHE A 56 14.73 19.73 10.07
CA PHE A 56 13.28 19.52 10.30
C PHE A 56 12.74 18.27 9.57
N ILE A 57 13.22 17.97 8.37
CA ILE A 57 12.85 16.77 7.63
C ILE A 57 13.22 15.51 8.43
N CYS A 58 14.37 15.53 9.10
CA CYS A 58 14.84 14.43 9.94
C CYS A 58 14.01 14.21 11.22
N GLU A 59 13.13 15.13 11.60
CA GLU A 59 12.17 14.93 12.69
C GLU A 59 10.95 14.08 12.25
N ILE A 60 10.76 13.90 10.95
CA ILE A 60 9.58 13.23 10.39
C ILE A 60 9.93 11.79 10.02
N ASP A 61 9.34 10.82 10.72
CA ASP A 61 9.45 9.40 10.35
C ASP A 61 8.56 9.09 9.15
N ALA A 62 9.12 9.24 7.96
CA ALA A 62 8.43 9.03 6.69
C ALA A 62 8.60 7.59 6.16
N ARG A 63 7.62 7.14 5.38
CA ARG A 63 7.69 5.88 4.62
C ARG A 63 8.67 5.95 3.46
N LEU A 64 8.78 7.13 2.86
CA LEU A 64 9.66 7.45 1.73
C LEU A 64 9.97 8.94 1.76
N TYR A 65 11.22 9.31 1.51
CA TYR A 65 11.64 10.68 1.28
C TYR A 65 11.87 10.89 -0.23
N ILE A 66 11.25 11.92 -0.81
CA ILE A 66 11.43 12.31 -2.21
C ILE A 66 12.12 13.67 -2.22
N LEU A 67 13.28 13.75 -2.87
CA LEU A 67 14.07 14.98 -3.03
C LEU A 67 13.99 15.44 -4.49
N ASP A 68 13.21 16.51 -4.74
CA ASP A 68 12.95 17.13 -6.05
C ASP A 68 13.42 18.59 -6.04
N CYS A 69 14.71 18.83 -5.68
CA CYS A 69 15.26 20.17 -5.44
C CYS A 69 16.13 20.71 -6.58
N LEU A 70 16.50 19.89 -7.57
CA LEU A 70 17.46 20.27 -8.61
C LEU A 70 17.08 21.57 -9.35
N PRO A 71 15.80 21.86 -9.68
CA PRO A 71 15.45 23.09 -10.40
C PRO A 71 15.89 24.40 -9.72
N ASN A 72 16.12 24.41 -8.41
CA ASN A 72 16.59 25.58 -7.67
C ASN A 72 18.12 25.61 -7.46
N LEU A 73 18.86 24.65 -8.03
CA LEU A 73 20.31 24.58 -7.92
C LEU A 73 21.03 25.12 -9.18
N THR A 74 20.34 25.79 -10.08
CA THR A 74 20.87 26.35 -11.34
C THR A 74 22.20 27.10 -11.20
N PRO A 75 22.42 27.96 -10.15
CA PRO A 75 23.68 28.69 -9.99
C PRO A 75 24.87 27.82 -9.58
N LYS A 76 24.63 26.57 -9.17
CA LYS A 76 25.65 25.70 -8.60
C LYS A 76 26.44 24.96 -9.68
N SER A 77 27.72 24.73 -9.40
CA SER A 77 28.54 23.84 -10.19
C SER A 77 28.15 22.38 -9.99
N LYS A 78 28.60 21.50 -10.90
CA LYS A 78 28.36 20.06 -10.80
C LYS A 78 28.85 19.48 -9.47
N ASP A 79 30.06 19.87 -9.02
CA ASP A 79 30.65 19.35 -7.79
C ASP A 79 29.91 19.87 -6.54
N GLU A 80 29.46 21.14 -6.52
CA GLU A 80 28.59 21.67 -5.44
C GLU A 80 27.27 20.89 -5.35
N ILE A 81 26.66 20.56 -6.49
CA ILE A 81 25.43 19.78 -6.54
C ILE A 81 25.68 18.35 -6.03
N THR A 82 26.79 17.72 -6.47
CA THR A 82 27.20 16.40 -5.99
C THR A 82 27.33 16.41 -4.45
N GLN A 83 27.96 17.43 -3.90
CA GLN A 83 28.14 17.56 -2.45
C GLN A 83 26.80 17.78 -1.73
N LEU A 84 25.95 18.72 -2.20
CA LEU A 84 24.64 19.01 -1.59
C LEU A 84 23.73 17.78 -1.55
N VAL A 85 23.65 17.04 -2.65
CA VAL A 85 22.83 15.81 -2.72
C VAL A 85 23.41 14.74 -1.79
N SER A 86 24.74 14.57 -1.75
CA SER A 86 25.41 13.61 -0.87
C SER A 86 25.15 13.94 0.61
N ASP A 87 25.26 15.22 0.98
CA ASP A 87 25.07 15.67 2.36
C ASP A 87 23.60 15.49 2.79
N ALA A 88 22.65 15.82 1.92
CA ALA A 88 21.23 15.64 2.18
C ALA A 88 20.88 14.16 2.45
N VAL A 89 21.36 13.26 1.59
CA VAL A 89 21.15 11.82 1.77
C VAL A 89 21.79 11.31 3.06
N LYS A 90 23.03 11.70 3.35
CA LYS A 90 23.73 11.30 4.57
C LYS A 90 23.04 11.82 5.83
N GLN A 91 22.53 13.06 5.80
CA GLN A 91 21.82 13.66 6.93
C GLN A 91 20.52 12.89 7.24
N ILE A 92 19.69 12.60 6.23
CA ILE A 92 18.49 11.79 6.40
C ILE A 92 18.87 10.37 6.87
N ARG A 93 19.89 9.78 6.27
CA ARG A 93 20.31 8.40 6.59
C ARG A 93 20.87 8.24 8.00
N ALA A 94 21.36 9.33 8.61
CA ALA A 94 21.85 9.31 9.99
C ALA A 94 20.74 9.01 11.01
N THR A 95 19.48 9.29 10.69
CA THR A 95 18.31 9.11 11.58
C THR A 95 17.29 8.11 11.06
N HIS A 96 17.22 7.88 9.75
CA HIS A 96 16.16 7.08 9.11
C HIS A 96 16.72 6.04 8.14
N SER A 97 16.12 4.85 8.17
CA SER A 97 16.39 3.75 7.24
C SER A 97 15.43 3.70 6.04
N SER A 98 14.36 4.49 6.05
CA SER A 98 13.36 4.51 4.99
C SER A 98 13.97 4.88 3.62
N PRO A 99 13.40 4.40 2.51
CA PRO A 99 13.90 4.72 1.18
C PRO A 99 14.00 6.23 0.91
N ILE A 100 14.98 6.62 0.09
CA ILE A 100 15.16 7.98 -0.41
C ILE A 100 15.13 7.93 -1.93
N LEU A 101 14.25 8.71 -2.57
CA LEU A 101 14.15 8.88 -4.01
C LEU A 101 14.69 10.24 -4.42
N LEU A 102 15.75 10.24 -5.23
CA LEU A 102 16.30 11.42 -5.88
C LEU A 102 15.62 11.59 -7.25
N VAL A 103 15.12 12.79 -7.54
CA VAL A 103 14.42 13.08 -8.78
C VAL A 103 15.24 14.04 -9.62
N GLU A 104 15.48 13.71 -10.90
CA GLU A 104 16.16 14.59 -11.84
C GLU A 104 15.34 15.82 -12.20
N HIS A 105 16.01 16.87 -12.60
CA HIS A 105 15.37 18.01 -13.24
C HIS A 105 14.76 17.57 -14.58
N ALA A 106 13.46 17.80 -14.75
CA ALA A 106 12.73 17.44 -15.97
C ALA A 106 13.19 18.19 -17.25
N GLY A 107 14.03 19.20 -17.09
CA GLY A 107 14.53 20.06 -18.18
C GLY A 107 13.71 21.36 -18.30
N TYR A 108 13.97 22.07 -19.38
CA TYR A 108 13.25 23.27 -19.80
C TYR A 108 12.65 23.01 -21.18
N SER A 109 11.40 23.46 -21.42
CA SER A 109 10.75 23.20 -22.72
C SER A 109 11.42 23.93 -23.90
N ASN A 110 12.16 25.02 -23.62
CA ASN A 110 12.92 25.78 -24.62
C ASN A 110 14.38 25.36 -24.77
N ALA A 111 14.80 24.29 -24.10
CA ALA A 111 16.23 23.89 -24.09
C ALA A 111 16.79 23.51 -25.47
N LEU A 112 15.92 23.10 -26.42
CA LEU A 112 16.36 22.83 -27.80
C LEU A 112 16.72 24.11 -28.58
N ALA A 113 16.27 25.28 -28.10
CA ALA A 113 16.57 26.58 -28.69
C ALA A 113 17.47 27.47 -27.82
N ASP A 114 17.83 27.01 -26.63
CA ASP A 114 18.64 27.74 -25.65
C ASP A 114 19.67 26.78 -25.02
N ASP A 115 20.88 26.84 -25.57
CA ASP A 115 21.98 26.00 -25.11
C ASP A 115 22.32 26.19 -23.63
N THR A 116 22.10 27.38 -23.07
CA THR A 116 22.28 27.65 -21.64
C THR A 116 21.35 26.81 -20.81
N LYS A 117 20.08 26.74 -21.21
CA LYS A 117 19.07 25.92 -20.54
C LYS A 117 19.36 24.42 -20.65
N LEU A 118 19.83 24.00 -21.82
CA LEU A 118 20.29 22.61 -22.03
C LEU A 118 21.45 22.26 -21.09
N GLN A 119 22.47 23.11 -21.04
CA GLN A 119 23.64 22.92 -20.18
C GLN A 119 23.28 22.96 -18.68
N ASP A 120 22.37 23.85 -18.28
CA ASP A 120 21.97 24.02 -16.90
C ASP A 120 21.37 22.73 -16.32
N TYR A 121 20.29 22.19 -16.92
CA TYR A 121 19.68 20.98 -16.35
C TYR A 121 20.57 19.75 -16.53
N THR A 122 21.33 19.66 -17.61
CA THR A 122 22.29 18.56 -17.83
C THR A 122 23.33 18.53 -16.71
N ARG A 123 23.94 19.69 -16.40
CA ARG A 123 24.91 19.82 -15.30
C ARG A 123 24.31 19.41 -13.96
N MET A 124 23.06 19.83 -13.69
CA MET A 124 22.36 19.49 -12.44
C MET A 124 22.11 17.99 -12.34
N ASN A 125 21.60 17.36 -13.38
CA ASN A 125 21.33 15.93 -13.43
C ASN A 125 22.61 15.12 -13.31
N GLU A 126 23.68 15.50 -14.02
CA GLU A 126 24.99 14.86 -13.90
C GLU A 126 25.58 14.94 -12.49
N GLY A 127 25.42 16.10 -11.81
CA GLY A 127 25.87 16.27 -10.42
C GLY A 127 25.12 15.37 -9.45
N ALA A 128 23.79 15.29 -9.58
CA ALA A 128 22.96 14.42 -8.77
C ALA A 128 23.23 12.94 -9.03
N LYS A 129 23.39 12.56 -10.30
CA LYS A 129 23.72 11.18 -10.68
C LYS A 129 25.07 10.75 -10.13
N LYS A 130 26.10 11.62 -10.23
CA LYS A 130 27.40 11.38 -9.62
C LYS A 130 27.28 11.15 -8.11
N ALA A 131 26.53 12.00 -7.41
CA ALA A 131 26.28 11.82 -5.97
C ALA A 131 25.63 10.47 -5.66
N PHE A 132 24.62 10.08 -6.44
CA PHE A 132 23.92 8.79 -6.28
C PHE A 132 24.90 7.60 -6.45
N GLU A 133 25.71 7.60 -7.50
CA GLU A 133 26.69 6.54 -7.79
C GLU A 133 27.76 6.45 -6.68
N GLU A 134 28.28 7.60 -6.22
CA GLU A 134 29.25 7.64 -5.12
C GLU A 134 28.68 7.16 -3.78
N LEU A 135 27.41 7.51 -3.47
CA LEU A 135 26.73 7.04 -2.28
C LEU A 135 26.50 5.53 -2.30
N GLN A 136 26.12 4.97 -3.46
CA GLN A 136 26.02 3.52 -3.63
C GLN A 136 27.36 2.82 -3.45
N ALA A 137 28.44 3.38 -4.02
CA ALA A 137 29.80 2.86 -3.86
C ALA A 137 30.28 2.91 -2.40
N GLN A 138 29.80 3.89 -1.60
CA GLN A 138 30.03 3.97 -0.16
C GLN A 138 29.15 2.99 0.66
N GLY A 139 28.29 2.19 0.01
CA GLY A 139 27.43 1.20 0.68
C GLY A 139 26.13 1.78 1.28
N ILE A 140 25.76 3.01 0.95
CA ILE A 140 24.48 3.58 1.34
C ILE A 140 23.37 2.82 0.61
N LYS A 141 22.47 2.20 1.37
CA LYS A 141 21.37 1.37 0.85
C LYS A 141 20.08 2.14 0.76
N ASP A 142 19.10 1.55 0.04
CA ASP A 142 17.75 2.06 -0.08
C ASP A 142 17.66 3.52 -0.58
N ILE A 143 18.58 3.87 -1.49
CA ILE A 143 18.54 5.09 -2.28
C ILE A 143 18.17 4.74 -3.72
N TYR A 144 17.33 5.54 -4.32
CA TYR A 144 16.75 5.32 -5.65
C TYR A 144 16.87 6.60 -6.47
N TYR A 145 16.82 6.43 -7.77
CA TYR A 145 17.02 7.53 -8.70
C TYR A 145 15.96 7.48 -9.80
N LEU A 146 15.35 8.61 -10.09
CA LEU A 146 14.36 8.78 -11.15
C LEU A 146 14.92 9.76 -12.18
N THR A 147 15.20 9.23 -13.36
CA THR A 147 15.83 10.00 -14.43
C THR A 147 14.82 10.90 -15.16
N ARG A 148 15.34 11.92 -15.86
CA ARG A 148 14.54 12.76 -16.74
C ARG A 148 13.81 11.96 -17.83
N GLU A 149 14.44 10.92 -18.34
CA GLU A 149 13.84 10.03 -19.34
C GLU A 149 12.64 9.28 -18.76
N GLU A 150 12.76 8.75 -17.54
CA GLU A 150 11.67 8.10 -16.84
C GLU A 150 10.54 9.08 -16.47
N LEU A 151 10.84 10.35 -16.16
CA LEU A 151 9.86 11.41 -15.95
C LEU A 151 9.03 11.66 -17.21
N GLY A 152 9.63 11.51 -18.40
CA GLY A 152 8.96 11.62 -19.68
C GLY A 152 8.35 13.01 -19.97
N PRO A 153 9.08 14.11 -19.78
CA PRO A 153 8.54 15.45 -19.97
C PRO A 153 8.14 15.66 -21.44
N HIS A 154 6.92 16.14 -21.66
CA HIS A 154 6.43 16.47 -23.01
C HIS A 154 6.59 17.97 -23.29
N PRO A 155 7.04 18.39 -24.50
CA PRO A 155 7.26 19.81 -24.81
C PRO A 155 6.03 20.70 -24.55
N ASP A 156 4.84 20.22 -24.83
CA ASP A 156 3.59 20.98 -24.68
C ASP A 156 3.00 20.96 -23.27
N ALA A 157 3.67 20.28 -22.33
CA ALA A 157 3.20 20.14 -20.95
C ALA A 157 3.67 21.27 -19.99
N TRP A 158 4.18 22.37 -20.56
CA TRP A 158 4.77 23.48 -19.82
C TRP A 158 3.96 24.78 -20.00
N VAL A 159 4.02 25.65 -18.99
CA VAL A 159 3.34 26.97 -19.04
C VAL A 159 4.32 28.10 -19.36
N ASP A 160 5.49 28.13 -18.70
CA ASP A 160 6.47 29.21 -18.76
C ASP A 160 7.90 28.70 -18.97
N TYR A 161 8.09 27.68 -19.76
CA TYR A 161 9.33 26.93 -20.01
C TYR A 161 9.87 26.10 -18.82
N VAL A 162 9.46 26.37 -17.57
CA VAL A 162 9.96 25.75 -16.34
C VAL A 162 8.88 24.97 -15.61
N HIS A 163 7.70 25.57 -15.47
CA HIS A 163 6.63 25.03 -14.64
C HIS A 163 5.64 24.21 -15.48
N PRO A 164 5.33 23.00 -15.04
CA PRO A 164 4.40 22.13 -15.74
C PRO A 164 2.95 22.64 -15.63
N SER A 165 2.18 22.48 -16.72
CA SER A 165 0.72 22.58 -16.74
C SER A 165 0.10 21.40 -15.96
N ASP A 166 -1.25 21.37 -15.84
CA ASP A 166 -1.95 20.22 -15.25
C ASP A 166 -1.55 18.89 -15.93
N TRP A 167 -1.37 18.88 -17.24
CA TRP A 167 -0.88 17.71 -17.96
C TRP A 167 0.55 17.33 -17.57
N GLY A 168 1.44 18.31 -17.43
CA GLY A 168 2.81 18.08 -16.98
C GLY A 168 2.87 17.59 -15.52
N MET A 169 2.01 18.13 -14.65
CA MET A 169 1.86 17.68 -13.27
C MET A 169 1.40 16.22 -13.19
N GLU A 170 0.42 15.83 -14.02
CA GLU A 170 -0.06 14.45 -14.10
C GLU A 170 1.01 13.51 -14.68
N THR A 171 1.75 13.94 -15.70
CA THR A 171 2.85 13.17 -16.28
C THR A 171 3.93 12.88 -15.24
N GLN A 172 4.37 13.90 -14.48
CA GLN A 172 5.34 13.77 -13.42
C GLN A 172 4.81 12.87 -12.29
N ALA A 173 3.55 13.07 -11.86
CA ALA A 173 2.93 12.24 -10.84
C ALA A 173 2.92 10.76 -11.23
N ASN A 174 2.53 10.44 -12.45
CA ASN A 174 2.47 9.06 -12.96
C ASN A 174 3.87 8.42 -13.03
N ALA A 175 4.90 9.18 -13.40
CA ALA A 175 6.28 8.69 -13.42
C ALA A 175 6.80 8.40 -12.01
N VAL A 176 6.58 9.33 -11.08
CA VAL A 176 6.95 9.15 -9.66
C VAL A 176 6.16 8.00 -9.05
N GLU A 177 4.87 7.86 -9.35
CA GLU A 177 4.03 6.77 -8.85
C GLU A 177 4.60 5.41 -9.24
N ARG A 178 4.94 5.20 -10.51
CA ARG A 178 5.55 3.94 -10.97
C ARG A 178 6.80 3.61 -10.16
N LYS A 179 7.68 4.59 -9.95
CA LYS A 179 8.91 4.41 -9.17
C LYS A 179 8.61 4.15 -7.68
N VAL A 180 7.65 4.83 -7.09
CA VAL A 180 7.24 4.62 -5.70
C VAL A 180 6.63 3.23 -5.51
N ARG A 181 5.81 2.76 -6.45
CA ARG A 181 5.25 1.39 -6.40
C ARG A 181 6.35 0.33 -6.46
N GLU A 182 7.39 0.54 -7.26
CA GLU A 182 8.57 -0.32 -7.29
C GLU A 182 9.32 -0.31 -5.95
N ILE A 183 9.65 0.87 -5.43
CA ILE A 183 10.39 1.07 -4.18
C ILE A 183 9.65 0.45 -2.99
N LEU A 184 8.37 0.75 -2.84
CA LEU A 184 7.55 0.27 -1.73
C LEU A 184 7.01 -1.16 -1.95
N ARG A 185 7.28 -1.74 -3.11
CA ARG A 185 6.79 -3.08 -3.49
C ARG A 185 5.28 -3.19 -3.35
N ILE A 186 4.55 -2.30 -4.04
CA ILE A 186 3.08 -2.25 -4.05
C ILE A 186 2.55 -2.34 -5.50
N PRO A 187 2.83 -3.45 -6.22
CA PRO A 187 2.37 -3.60 -7.59
C PRO A 187 0.85 -3.58 -7.68
N GLU A 188 0.34 -3.21 -8.84
CA GLU A 188 -1.04 -3.37 -9.25
C GLU A 188 -1.14 -4.36 -10.42
N GLY A 189 -2.24 -5.09 -10.45
CA GLY A 189 -2.57 -5.95 -11.59
C GLY A 189 -3.62 -5.32 -12.49
N ASN A 190 -4.00 -6.04 -13.54
CA ASN A 190 -4.94 -5.57 -14.56
C ASN A 190 -6.41 -5.93 -14.27
N LEU A 191 -6.68 -6.72 -13.23
CA LEU A 191 -8.04 -7.11 -12.82
C LEU A 191 -8.52 -6.22 -11.67
N SER A 192 -9.82 -5.97 -11.58
CA SER A 192 -10.39 -5.20 -10.47
C SER A 192 -10.05 -5.78 -9.10
N THR A 193 -9.93 -7.09 -8.98
CA THR A 193 -9.53 -7.81 -7.76
C THR A 193 -8.04 -7.67 -7.42
N THR A 194 -7.23 -7.13 -8.32
CA THR A 194 -5.78 -6.93 -8.15
C THR A 194 -5.39 -5.45 -8.08
N GLN A 195 -6.36 -4.54 -8.08
CA GLN A 195 -6.15 -3.10 -7.92
C GLN A 195 -6.50 -2.70 -6.49
N PRO A 196 -5.52 -2.26 -5.66
CA PRO A 196 -5.78 -1.92 -4.28
C PRO A 196 -6.69 -0.69 -4.18
N VAL A 197 -7.80 -0.81 -3.46
CA VAL A 197 -8.77 0.28 -3.32
C VAL A 197 -9.42 0.26 -1.95
N THR A 198 -9.72 1.45 -1.41
CA THR A 198 -10.53 1.64 -0.21
C THR A 198 -12.01 1.34 -0.50
N GLN A 199 -12.79 1.21 0.56
CA GLN A 199 -14.23 1.06 0.39
C GLN A 199 -15.00 1.92 1.42
N ARG A 200 -16.28 2.19 1.12
CA ARG A 200 -17.15 2.97 1.97
C ARG A 200 -18.60 2.49 1.84
N ARG A 201 -18.79 1.16 1.94
CA ARG A 201 -20.10 0.50 1.75
C ARG A 201 -20.94 0.37 3.02
N GLU A 202 -20.40 0.77 4.18
CA GLU A 202 -21.02 0.58 5.49
C GLU A 202 -21.09 1.85 6.37
N PRO A 203 -21.39 3.04 5.83
CA PRO A 203 -21.22 4.29 6.57
C PRO A 203 -22.13 4.38 7.83
N ASN A 204 -23.15 3.54 7.92
CA ASN A 204 -24.05 3.50 9.07
C ASN A 204 -23.72 2.40 10.09
N ASN A 205 -22.73 1.55 9.82
CA ASN A 205 -22.37 0.43 10.67
C ASN A 205 -21.06 0.68 11.43
N TYR A 206 -20.04 1.10 10.72
CA TYR A 206 -18.73 1.45 11.29
C TYR A 206 -17.95 2.31 10.29
N GLU A 207 -16.93 2.98 10.77
CA GLU A 207 -16.00 3.78 9.95
C GLU A 207 -14.79 2.91 9.54
N TRP A 208 -14.70 2.55 8.26
CA TRP A 208 -13.66 1.68 7.71
C TRP A 208 -12.24 2.24 7.92
N GLN A 209 -12.04 3.53 7.62
CA GLN A 209 -10.75 4.20 7.80
C GLN A 209 -10.37 4.34 9.29
N LYS A 210 -11.36 4.54 10.17
CA LYS A 210 -11.11 4.57 11.61
C LYS A 210 -10.63 3.20 12.10
N ARG A 211 -11.32 2.12 11.69
CA ARG A 211 -10.92 0.75 12.04
C ARG A 211 -9.50 0.46 11.56
N HIS A 212 -9.13 0.90 10.36
CA HIS A 212 -7.76 0.76 9.85
C HIS A 212 -6.75 1.42 10.78
N ARG A 213 -6.96 2.68 11.17
CA ARG A 213 -6.09 3.37 12.13
C ARG A 213 -6.03 2.70 13.49
N ASP A 214 -7.16 2.22 13.99
CA ASP A 214 -7.25 1.53 15.28
C ASP A 214 -6.45 0.22 15.25
N ILE A 215 -6.52 -0.56 14.16
CA ILE A 215 -5.72 -1.78 13.96
C ILE A 215 -4.24 -1.47 13.85
N LEU A 216 -3.82 -0.46 13.09
CA LEU A 216 -2.41 -0.05 13.03
C LEU A 216 -1.89 0.31 14.43
N SER A 217 -2.65 1.08 15.19
CA SER A 217 -2.29 1.45 16.57
C SER A 217 -2.22 0.24 17.51
N LEU A 218 -3.17 -0.69 17.37
CA LEU A 218 -3.18 -1.94 18.14
C LEU A 218 -1.96 -2.79 17.80
N ASN A 219 -1.67 -3.01 16.53
CA ASN A 219 -0.53 -3.82 16.10
C ASN A 219 0.81 -3.20 16.53
N GLN A 220 0.91 -1.88 16.58
CA GLN A 220 2.10 -1.18 17.07
C GLN A 220 2.28 -1.34 18.59
N SER A 221 1.21 -1.20 19.36
CA SER A 221 1.26 -1.28 20.83
C SER A 221 1.28 -2.72 21.36
N ASN A 222 0.70 -3.66 20.63
CA ASN A 222 0.62 -5.08 20.96
C ASN A 222 0.80 -5.90 19.67
N PRO A 223 2.05 -6.15 19.24
CA PRO A 223 2.33 -6.89 18.01
C PRO A 223 1.71 -8.29 18.01
N PRO A 224 0.93 -8.66 16.99
CA PRO A 224 0.28 -9.96 16.95
C PRO A 224 1.26 -11.08 16.64
N ARG A 225 1.04 -12.24 17.26
CA ARG A 225 1.72 -13.49 16.87
C ARG A 225 1.05 -14.11 15.64
N ARG A 226 -0.26 -14.02 15.55
CA ARG A 226 -1.06 -14.53 14.44
C ARG A 226 -2.11 -13.50 14.04
N VAL A 227 -2.44 -13.44 12.76
CA VAL A 227 -3.48 -12.55 12.26
C VAL A 227 -4.46 -13.31 11.37
N ILE A 228 -5.72 -12.88 11.39
CA ILE A 228 -6.73 -13.34 10.44
C ILE A 228 -7.27 -12.17 9.62
N LEU A 229 -6.98 -12.18 8.32
CA LEU A 229 -7.47 -11.22 7.33
C LEU A 229 -8.79 -11.70 6.75
N GLY A 230 -9.76 -10.80 6.61
CA GLY A 230 -11.04 -11.19 6.04
C GLY A 230 -12.06 -10.06 5.91
N ASN A 231 -13.31 -10.47 5.69
CA ASN A 231 -14.48 -9.61 5.53
C ASN A 231 -15.33 -9.53 6.81
N SER A 232 -16.66 -9.32 6.66
CA SER A 232 -17.61 -9.28 7.78
C SER A 232 -17.64 -10.57 8.60
N ILE A 233 -17.43 -11.72 8.00
CA ILE A 233 -17.40 -13.01 8.72
C ILE A 233 -16.26 -13.02 9.73
N THR A 234 -15.09 -12.52 9.35
CA THR A 234 -13.96 -12.34 10.27
C THR A 234 -14.25 -11.19 11.25
N HIS A 235 -14.71 -10.04 10.78
CA HIS A 235 -14.96 -8.85 11.59
C HIS A 235 -15.93 -9.13 12.75
N PHE A 236 -17.00 -9.85 12.48
CA PHE A 236 -18.06 -10.14 13.46
C PHE A 236 -17.76 -11.35 14.34
N TRP A 237 -16.63 -12.01 14.16
CA TRP A 237 -16.26 -13.15 15.00
C TRP A 237 -16.02 -12.73 16.45
N GLY A 238 -15.18 -11.72 16.66
CA GLY A 238 -14.79 -11.20 17.98
C GLY A 238 -13.48 -10.44 17.94
N GLY A 239 -12.93 -10.12 19.10
CA GLY A 239 -11.63 -9.44 19.23
C GLY A 239 -11.68 -7.93 19.13
N GLU A 240 -10.50 -7.32 19.22
CA GLU A 240 -10.34 -5.87 19.16
C GLU A 240 -9.72 -5.43 17.82
N PRO A 241 -10.02 -4.22 17.33
CA PRO A 241 -11.09 -3.31 17.77
C PRO A 241 -12.46 -3.94 17.58
N LYS A 242 -13.40 -3.74 18.53
CA LYS A 242 -14.73 -4.36 18.47
C LYS A 242 -15.45 -4.04 17.16
N GLY A 243 -16.05 -5.08 16.58
CA GLY A 243 -16.95 -4.92 15.44
C GLY A 243 -18.32 -4.33 15.84
N PRO A 244 -19.11 -3.87 14.86
CA PRO A 244 -20.47 -3.37 15.09
C PRO A 244 -21.42 -4.49 15.55
N SER A 245 -21.04 -5.73 15.36
CA SER A 245 -21.74 -6.94 15.79
C SER A 245 -20.72 -7.99 16.18
N VAL A 246 -21.02 -8.83 17.16
CA VAL A 246 -20.18 -9.95 17.57
C VAL A 246 -21.02 -11.21 17.57
N ARG A 247 -20.62 -12.23 16.84
CA ARG A 247 -21.40 -13.44 16.58
C ARG A 247 -20.70 -14.73 17.00
N GLY A 248 -19.40 -14.66 17.36
CA GLY A 248 -18.59 -15.80 17.78
C GLY A 248 -17.71 -15.49 18.99
N MET A 249 -18.22 -14.74 19.96
CA MET A 249 -17.47 -14.27 21.12
C MET A 249 -16.85 -15.42 21.93
N GLU A 250 -17.60 -16.50 22.16
CA GLU A 250 -17.13 -17.61 22.98
C GLU A 250 -15.90 -18.29 22.35
N THR A 251 -15.99 -18.60 21.06
CA THR A 251 -14.89 -19.23 20.32
C THR A 251 -13.71 -18.28 20.16
N TRP A 252 -13.97 -16.99 19.97
CA TRP A 252 -12.91 -16.00 19.92
C TRP A 252 -12.13 -15.93 21.24
N GLU A 253 -12.80 -15.76 22.36
CA GLU A 253 -12.18 -15.60 23.66
C GLU A 253 -11.49 -16.88 24.17
N LYS A 254 -12.08 -18.05 23.88
CA LYS A 254 -11.56 -19.32 24.37
C LYS A 254 -10.48 -19.95 23.50
N ILE A 255 -10.46 -19.64 22.18
CA ILE A 255 -9.57 -20.31 21.22
C ILE A 255 -8.71 -19.31 20.45
N MET A 256 -9.30 -18.36 19.71
CA MET A 256 -8.56 -17.47 18.83
C MET A 256 -7.63 -16.51 19.57
N ARG A 257 -8.14 -15.85 20.62
CA ARG A 257 -7.36 -14.92 21.44
C ARG A 257 -6.20 -15.63 22.16
N PRO A 258 -6.38 -16.76 22.88
CA PRO A 258 -5.28 -17.48 23.50
C PRO A 258 -4.25 -18.01 22.50
N ALA A 259 -4.67 -18.33 21.27
CA ALA A 259 -3.77 -18.70 20.18
C ALA A 259 -2.96 -17.52 19.64
N GLY A 260 -3.23 -16.29 20.08
CA GLY A 260 -2.49 -15.07 19.72
C GLY A 260 -2.97 -14.40 18.44
N PHE A 261 -4.24 -14.60 18.04
CA PHE A 261 -4.81 -13.96 16.86
C PHE A 261 -5.27 -12.54 17.11
N HIS A 262 -4.93 -11.62 16.19
CA HIS A 262 -5.60 -10.34 15.99
C HIS A 262 -6.60 -10.44 14.84
N ASN A 263 -7.73 -9.77 15.00
CA ASN A 263 -8.82 -9.74 14.02
C ASN A 263 -8.66 -8.59 13.04
N LEU A 264 -8.17 -8.90 11.84
CA LEU A 264 -8.05 -7.97 10.71
C LEU A 264 -9.20 -8.18 9.70
N GLY A 265 -10.39 -8.47 10.20
CA GLY A 265 -11.62 -8.56 9.40
C GLY A 265 -12.31 -7.20 9.28
N TYR A 266 -12.93 -6.93 8.12
CA TYR A 266 -13.69 -5.70 7.86
C TYR A 266 -14.99 -6.02 7.14
N GLY A 267 -16.10 -5.51 7.65
CA GLY A 267 -17.40 -5.64 6.99
C GLY A 267 -17.33 -5.17 5.53
N PHE A 268 -18.00 -5.88 4.65
CA PHE A 268 -18.08 -5.60 3.21
C PHE A 268 -16.78 -5.67 2.41
N ASP A 269 -15.63 -5.98 3.03
CA ASP A 269 -14.37 -6.09 2.29
C ASP A 269 -14.41 -7.16 1.21
N ARG A 270 -13.81 -6.80 0.09
CA ARG A 270 -13.47 -7.63 -1.05
C ARG A 270 -11.96 -7.87 -1.10
N ILE A 271 -11.49 -8.70 -2.02
CA ILE A 271 -10.08 -9.03 -2.19
C ILE A 271 -9.24 -7.76 -2.37
N GLU A 272 -9.66 -6.84 -3.23
CA GLU A 272 -9.00 -5.57 -3.53
C GLU A 272 -8.89 -4.63 -2.31
N ASN A 273 -9.83 -4.71 -1.39
CA ASN A 273 -9.79 -3.90 -0.16
C ASN A 273 -8.77 -4.48 0.85
N VAL A 274 -8.71 -5.82 0.98
CA VAL A 274 -7.68 -6.47 1.78
C VAL A 274 -6.29 -6.17 1.22
N LEU A 275 -6.13 -6.20 -0.12
CA LEU A 275 -4.88 -5.83 -0.79
C LEU A 275 -4.44 -4.41 -0.43
N TRP A 276 -5.39 -3.45 -0.47
CA TRP A 276 -5.10 -2.07 -0.03
C TRP A 276 -4.57 -2.04 1.40
N ARG A 277 -5.22 -2.72 2.35
CA ARG A 277 -4.82 -2.74 3.76
C ARG A 277 -3.46 -3.39 3.99
N VAL A 278 -3.14 -4.45 3.25
CA VAL A 278 -1.82 -5.09 3.25
C VAL A 278 -0.74 -4.11 2.82
N TYR A 279 -1.00 -3.30 1.80
CA TYR A 279 -0.06 -2.28 1.34
C TYR A 279 0.03 -1.08 2.31
N HIS A 280 -1.01 -0.82 3.09
CA HIS A 280 -1.10 0.32 4.00
C HIS A 280 -0.77 -0.04 5.46
N GLY A 281 0.05 -1.05 5.68
CA GLY A 281 0.76 -1.25 6.94
C GLY A 281 0.15 -2.26 7.90
N GLU A 282 -0.98 -2.91 7.61
CA GLU A 282 -1.58 -3.87 8.54
C GLU A 282 -0.70 -5.11 8.80
N LEU A 283 0.22 -5.42 7.89
CA LEU A 283 1.20 -6.50 8.05
C LEU A 283 2.64 -5.99 8.24
N ASP A 284 2.83 -4.70 8.53
CA ASP A 284 4.16 -4.10 8.69
C ASP A 284 4.52 -3.93 10.19
N GLY A 285 5.82 -3.90 10.50
CA GLY A 285 6.33 -3.54 11.83
C GLY A 285 6.35 -4.67 12.86
N TYR A 286 5.95 -5.88 12.49
CA TYR A 286 6.02 -7.08 13.33
C TYR A 286 6.30 -8.32 12.48
N LYS A 287 6.63 -9.44 13.12
CA LYS A 287 6.78 -10.75 12.48
C LYS A 287 5.69 -11.69 12.97
N ALA A 288 4.76 -12.03 12.08
CA ALA A 288 3.73 -13.02 12.38
C ALA A 288 4.28 -14.45 12.25
N GLU A 289 3.86 -15.34 13.15
CA GLU A 289 4.07 -16.79 13.02
C GLU A 289 3.14 -17.37 11.94
N GLU A 290 1.92 -16.84 11.86
CA GLU A 290 0.89 -17.30 10.93
C GLU A 290 -0.01 -16.15 10.46
N VAL A 291 -0.34 -16.17 9.18
CA VAL A 291 -1.36 -15.31 8.54
C VAL A 291 -2.45 -16.19 7.97
N VAL A 292 -3.67 -16.01 8.44
CA VAL A 292 -4.86 -16.70 7.92
C VAL A 292 -5.62 -15.74 7.01
N LEU A 293 -5.97 -16.19 5.81
CA LEU A 293 -6.77 -15.43 4.84
C LEU A 293 -8.13 -16.10 4.63
N MET A 294 -9.22 -15.38 4.92
CA MET A 294 -10.60 -15.82 4.70
C MET A 294 -11.39 -14.72 3.98
N ILE A 295 -11.34 -14.72 2.64
CA ILE A 295 -11.89 -13.64 1.79
C ILE A 295 -12.51 -14.20 0.49
N GLY A 296 -13.33 -13.40 -0.20
CA GLY A 296 -13.84 -13.68 -1.53
C GLY A 296 -15.36 -13.70 -1.64
N THR A 297 -16.10 -13.92 -0.54
CA THR A 297 -17.56 -14.02 -0.59
C THR A 297 -18.23 -12.76 -1.14
N ASN A 298 -17.68 -11.55 -0.86
CA ASN A 298 -18.22 -10.28 -1.36
C ASN A 298 -17.87 -10.00 -2.83
N ASN A 299 -16.95 -10.76 -3.42
CA ASN A 299 -16.64 -10.70 -4.84
C ASN A 299 -17.59 -11.56 -5.71
N ILE A 300 -18.26 -12.57 -5.12
CA ILE A 300 -19.13 -13.52 -5.84
C ILE A 300 -20.21 -12.80 -6.68
N GLY A 301 -20.77 -11.70 -6.18
CA GLY A 301 -21.83 -10.95 -6.87
C GLY A 301 -21.37 -10.06 -8.02
N ILE A 302 -20.06 -9.83 -8.17
CA ILE A 302 -19.52 -8.82 -9.12
C ILE A 302 -18.37 -9.30 -9.98
N ASN A 303 -17.64 -10.32 -9.54
CA ASN A 303 -16.49 -10.86 -10.26
C ASN A 303 -16.79 -12.27 -10.78
N ASN A 304 -16.19 -12.63 -11.88
CA ASN A 304 -16.18 -14.01 -12.34
C ASN A 304 -15.17 -14.86 -11.54
N ASP A 305 -15.25 -16.18 -11.69
CA ASP A 305 -14.45 -17.09 -10.88
C ASP A 305 -12.93 -16.98 -11.16
N ASN A 306 -12.53 -16.64 -12.40
CA ASN A 306 -11.12 -16.42 -12.74
C ASN A 306 -10.58 -15.18 -12.00
N GLU A 307 -11.33 -14.08 -12.02
CA GLU A 307 -10.96 -12.84 -11.32
C GLU A 307 -10.82 -13.06 -9.82
N ILE A 308 -11.71 -13.85 -9.21
CA ILE A 308 -11.64 -14.17 -7.78
C ILE A 308 -10.38 -14.99 -7.46
N VAL A 309 -10.12 -16.05 -8.23
CA VAL A 309 -8.94 -16.92 -8.00
C VAL A 309 -7.64 -16.15 -8.21
N GLU A 310 -7.53 -15.37 -9.30
CA GLU A 310 -6.34 -14.57 -9.58
C GLU A 310 -6.16 -13.43 -8.56
N GLY A 311 -7.26 -12.81 -8.12
CA GLY A 311 -7.22 -11.82 -7.05
C GLY A 311 -6.68 -12.40 -5.74
N ILE A 312 -7.12 -13.60 -5.34
CA ILE A 312 -6.59 -14.29 -4.15
C ILE A 312 -5.11 -14.64 -4.34
N ARG A 313 -4.70 -15.12 -5.52
CA ARG A 313 -3.30 -15.42 -5.84
C ARG A 313 -2.42 -14.18 -5.68
N PHE A 314 -2.87 -13.07 -6.25
CA PHE A 314 -2.17 -11.80 -6.18
C PHE A 314 -2.04 -11.29 -4.74
N LEU A 315 -3.13 -11.35 -3.97
CA LEU A 315 -3.15 -10.98 -2.56
C LEU A 315 -2.20 -11.85 -1.72
N LEU A 316 -2.16 -13.16 -1.96
CA LEU A 316 -1.23 -14.07 -1.28
C LEU A 316 0.23 -13.70 -1.53
N SER A 317 0.58 -13.29 -2.76
CA SER A 317 1.92 -12.80 -3.08
C SER A 317 2.26 -11.53 -2.29
N ALA A 318 1.31 -10.59 -2.15
CA ALA A 318 1.47 -9.39 -1.36
C ALA A 318 1.63 -9.71 0.14
N ILE A 319 0.84 -10.63 0.69
CA ILE A 319 0.96 -11.10 2.07
C ILE A 319 2.34 -11.73 2.32
N LYS A 320 2.76 -12.64 1.41
CA LYS A 320 4.08 -13.32 1.54
C LYS A 320 5.24 -12.34 1.48
N GLN A 321 5.12 -11.28 0.71
CA GLN A 321 6.14 -10.24 0.62
C GLN A 321 6.25 -9.44 1.92
N ARG A 322 5.13 -9.17 2.61
CA ARG A 322 5.13 -8.45 3.90
C ARG A 322 5.52 -9.34 5.07
N GLN A 323 5.16 -10.62 5.03
CA GLN A 323 5.41 -11.60 6.07
C GLN A 323 6.13 -12.85 5.49
N PRO A 324 7.40 -12.71 5.07
CA PRO A 324 8.11 -13.76 4.33
C PRO A 324 8.37 -15.03 5.14
N GLU A 325 8.42 -14.94 6.47
CA GLU A 325 8.67 -16.07 7.37
C GLU A 325 7.39 -16.73 7.88
N ALA A 326 6.23 -16.04 7.75
CA ALA A 326 4.96 -16.55 8.26
C ALA A 326 4.46 -17.77 7.49
N LYS A 327 3.82 -18.69 8.23
CA LYS A 327 2.95 -19.70 7.61
C LYS A 327 1.69 -19.00 7.10
N ILE A 328 1.30 -19.25 5.86
CA ILE A 328 0.10 -18.66 5.29
C ILE A 328 -0.94 -19.76 5.08
N LYS A 329 -2.09 -19.62 5.73
CA LYS A 329 -3.24 -20.51 5.65
C LYS A 329 -4.39 -19.82 4.92
N VAL A 330 -4.89 -20.45 3.87
CA VAL A 330 -6.04 -19.97 3.10
C VAL A 330 -7.25 -20.78 3.53
N ILE A 331 -8.28 -20.09 3.97
CA ILE A 331 -9.56 -20.69 4.29
C ILE A 331 -10.48 -20.57 3.07
N GLY A 332 -11.05 -21.66 2.65
CA GLY A 332 -12.05 -21.67 1.58
C GLY A 332 -13.19 -20.69 1.89
N ILE A 333 -13.76 -20.11 0.85
CA ILE A 333 -14.94 -19.25 0.99
C ILE A 333 -16.03 -20.06 1.68
N LEU A 334 -16.58 -19.56 2.79
CA LEU A 334 -17.65 -20.27 3.50
C LEU A 334 -18.89 -20.35 2.63
N PRO A 335 -19.68 -21.44 2.74
CA PRO A 335 -20.91 -21.59 1.99
C PRO A 335 -21.92 -20.50 2.37
N ARG A 336 -22.73 -20.13 1.42
CA ARG A 336 -23.80 -19.13 1.60
C ARG A 336 -25.03 -19.53 0.84
N ARG A 337 -26.20 -19.14 1.35
CA ARG A 337 -27.51 -19.45 0.79
C ARG A 337 -27.56 -19.14 -0.72
N ASN A 338 -28.04 -20.09 -1.51
CA ASN A 338 -28.21 -20.01 -2.96
C ASN A 338 -26.91 -19.84 -3.78
N GLN A 339 -25.74 -20.05 -3.19
CA GLN A 339 -24.45 -19.98 -3.86
C GLN A 339 -23.56 -21.19 -3.51
N GLU A 340 -24.10 -22.22 -2.89
CA GLU A 340 -23.33 -23.34 -2.35
C GLU A 340 -22.52 -24.06 -3.42
N GLU A 341 -23.13 -24.31 -4.59
CA GLU A 341 -22.46 -24.97 -5.72
C GLU A 341 -21.32 -24.12 -6.29
N ARG A 342 -21.56 -22.83 -6.49
CA ARG A 342 -20.52 -21.92 -6.99
C ARG A 342 -19.38 -21.80 -6.00
N VAL A 343 -19.66 -21.69 -4.70
CA VAL A 343 -18.65 -21.65 -3.64
C VAL A 343 -17.84 -22.93 -3.62
N ARG A 344 -18.48 -24.09 -3.74
CA ARG A 344 -17.78 -25.38 -3.85
C ARG A 344 -16.80 -25.41 -5.02
N ASN A 345 -17.24 -24.98 -6.21
CA ASN A 345 -16.41 -24.97 -7.42
C ASN A 345 -15.26 -23.95 -7.32
N LEU A 346 -15.51 -22.77 -6.75
CA LEU A 346 -14.46 -21.79 -6.44
C LEU A 346 -13.41 -22.37 -5.48
N ASN A 347 -13.85 -23.01 -4.40
CA ASN A 347 -12.95 -23.59 -3.41
C ASN A 347 -12.07 -24.72 -3.98
N LEU A 348 -12.57 -25.51 -4.93
CA LEU A 348 -11.73 -26.48 -5.66
C LEU A 348 -10.62 -25.79 -6.44
N ARG A 349 -10.92 -24.70 -7.14
CA ARG A 349 -9.95 -23.92 -7.91
C ARG A 349 -8.94 -23.19 -7.02
N ILE A 350 -9.43 -22.59 -5.91
CA ILE A 350 -8.56 -21.95 -4.90
C ILE A 350 -7.61 -22.99 -4.31
N ARG A 351 -8.12 -24.17 -3.95
CA ARG A 351 -7.30 -25.27 -3.43
C ARG A 351 -6.20 -25.65 -4.43
N GLN A 352 -6.53 -25.90 -5.69
CA GLN A 352 -5.55 -26.23 -6.73
C GLN A 352 -4.47 -25.16 -6.88
N MET A 353 -4.86 -23.88 -6.86
CA MET A 353 -3.95 -22.75 -6.93
C MET A 353 -3.02 -22.70 -5.71
N VAL A 354 -3.54 -22.95 -4.51
CA VAL A 354 -2.80 -22.91 -3.25
C VAL A 354 -1.82 -24.08 -3.13
N GLU A 355 -2.22 -25.29 -3.52
CA GLU A 355 -1.39 -26.50 -3.45
C GLU A 355 -0.14 -26.45 -4.35
N THR A 356 -0.11 -25.58 -5.36
CA THR A 356 1.07 -25.34 -6.19
C THR A 356 2.06 -24.33 -5.56
N GLY A 357 1.72 -23.76 -4.41
CA GLY A 357 2.47 -22.70 -3.74
C GLY A 357 2.95 -23.10 -2.33
N TRP A 358 3.35 -22.09 -1.57
CA TRP A 358 3.88 -22.22 -0.20
C TRP A 358 2.78 -22.05 0.87
N TYR A 359 1.53 -22.42 0.56
CA TYR A 359 0.36 -22.10 1.36
C TYR A 359 -0.37 -23.36 1.77
N THR A 360 -1.05 -23.30 2.92
CA THR A 360 -1.94 -24.37 3.37
C THR A 360 -3.38 -23.99 3.06
N PHE A 361 -4.14 -24.91 2.47
CA PHE A 361 -5.57 -24.74 2.25
C PHE A 361 -6.39 -25.55 3.25
N LYS A 362 -7.40 -24.91 3.86
CA LYS A 362 -8.41 -25.56 4.72
C LYS A 362 -9.80 -25.17 4.26
N ASN A 363 -10.75 -26.09 4.32
CA ASN A 363 -12.15 -25.83 3.93
C ASN A 363 -13.13 -26.24 5.04
N PRO A 364 -13.07 -25.61 6.21
CA PRO A 364 -13.98 -25.94 7.33
C PRO A 364 -15.45 -25.63 7.01
N GLY A 365 -15.72 -24.83 5.98
CA GLY A 365 -17.08 -24.51 5.53
C GLY A 365 -17.92 -25.72 5.17
N THR A 366 -17.32 -26.86 4.85
CA THR A 366 -18.05 -28.12 4.62
C THR A 366 -18.83 -28.60 5.85
N LYS A 367 -18.38 -28.25 7.05
CA LYS A 367 -19.09 -28.56 8.31
C LYS A 367 -20.35 -27.72 8.53
N LEU A 368 -20.55 -26.68 7.72
CA LEU A 368 -21.72 -25.81 7.76
C LEU A 368 -22.81 -26.24 6.76
N LEU A 369 -22.60 -27.35 6.05
CA LEU A 369 -23.55 -27.90 5.07
C LEU A 369 -24.34 -29.05 5.67
N GLN A 370 -25.54 -29.27 5.12
CA GLN A 370 -26.35 -30.47 5.29
C GLN A 370 -25.92 -31.54 4.27
N GLU A 371 -26.45 -32.76 4.38
CA GLU A 371 -26.18 -33.88 3.47
C GLU A 371 -26.56 -33.57 2.02
N ASP A 372 -27.56 -32.73 1.79
CA ASP A 372 -28.01 -32.31 0.46
C ASP A 372 -27.11 -31.22 -0.16
N GLY A 373 -26.06 -30.82 0.55
CA GLY A 373 -25.09 -29.79 0.12
C GLY A 373 -25.58 -28.37 0.27
N LYS A 374 -26.72 -28.12 0.92
CA LYS A 374 -27.20 -26.79 1.28
C LYS A 374 -26.65 -26.36 2.63
N ILE A 375 -26.66 -25.04 2.89
CA ILE A 375 -26.26 -24.55 4.21
C ILE A 375 -27.21 -25.10 5.30
N ASN A 376 -26.63 -25.44 6.45
CA ASN A 376 -27.43 -25.67 7.65
C ASN A 376 -27.81 -24.32 8.26
N GLU A 377 -29.02 -23.87 7.98
CA GLU A 377 -29.53 -22.55 8.39
C GLU A 377 -29.42 -22.30 9.89
N SER A 378 -29.46 -23.34 10.73
CA SER A 378 -29.32 -23.21 12.18
C SER A 378 -27.92 -22.74 12.63
N LEU A 379 -26.91 -22.84 11.75
CA LEU A 379 -25.54 -22.40 11.99
C LEU A 379 -25.25 -20.98 11.48
N PHE A 380 -26.27 -20.33 10.91
CA PHE A 380 -26.16 -18.99 10.35
C PHE A 380 -27.15 -18.01 10.96
N SER A 381 -26.79 -16.73 10.98
CA SER A 381 -27.69 -15.65 11.41
C SER A 381 -28.60 -15.15 10.28
N ASP A 382 -28.13 -15.24 9.03
CA ASP A 382 -28.79 -14.62 7.87
C ASP A 382 -28.51 -15.37 6.53
N GLY A 383 -28.03 -16.61 6.61
CA GLY A 383 -27.66 -17.41 5.43
C GLY A 383 -26.31 -17.05 4.81
N LEU A 384 -25.55 -16.14 5.43
CA LEU A 384 -24.19 -15.74 5.05
C LEU A 384 -23.22 -15.76 6.22
N HIS A 385 -23.63 -15.18 7.35
CA HIS A 385 -22.76 -15.03 8.51
C HIS A 385 -23.04 -16.16 9.51
N PRO A 386 -22.02 -16.95 9.88
CA PRO A 386 -22.14 -17.92 10.95
C PRO A 386 -22.62 -17.26 12.26
N ASN A 387 -23.43 -17.95 13.03
CA ASN A 387 -23.71 -17.63 14.42
C ASN A 387 -22.69 -18.32 15.34
N GLU A 388 -22.85 -18.22 16.67
CA GLU A 388 -21.92 -18.82 17.63
C GLU A 388 -21.70 -20.33 17.37
N GLU A 389 -22.79 -21.07 17.10
CA GLU A 389 -22.69 -22.51 16.80
C GLU A 389 -21.96 -22.78 15.47
N GLY A 390 -22.16 -21.92 14.47
CA GLY A 390 -21.43 -22.00 13.21
C GLY A 390 -19.93 -21.77 13.40
N TYR A 391 -19.55 -20.78 14.20
CA TYR A 391 -18.12 -20.57 14.51
C TYR A 391 -17.50 -21.73 15.28
N LYS A 392 -18.25 -22.39 16.19
CA LYS A 392 -17.79 -23.60 16.90
C LYS A 392 -17.43 -24.73 15.93
N GLN A 393 -18.16 -24.87 14.81
CA GLN A 393 -17.88 -25.91 13.83
C GLN A 393 -16.55 -25.70 13.09
N ILE A 394 -16.14 -24.43 12.88
CA ILE A 394 -15.02 -24.10 11.99
C ILE A 394 -13.74 -23.70 12.71
N VAL A 395 -13.82 -23.29 13.97
CA VAL A 395 -12.71 -22.64 14.68
C VAL A 395 -11.45 -23.51 14.75
N ASP A 396 -11.59 -24.80 15.01
CA ASP A 396 -10.43 -25.69 15.22
C ASP A 396 -9.54 -25.79 13.96
N GLU A 397 -10.14 -25.87 12.77
CA GLU A 397 -9.39 -25.91 11.51
C GLU A 397 -8.76 -24.56 11.16
N ILE A 398 -9.29 -23.47 11.70
CA ILE A 398 -8.77 -22.13 11.48
C ILE A 398 -7.63 -21.84 12.46
N ALA A 399 -7.79 -22.20 13.72
CA ALA A 399 -6.82 -21.93 14.79
C ALA A 399 -5.62 -22.88 14.79
N HIS A 400 -5.80 -24.10 14.26
CA HIS A 400 -4.79 -25.18 14.21
C HIS A 400 -4.55 -25.66 12.78
#